data_2d735cc1519cd4894d3888eb962d3f88
#
_entry.id   2d735cc1519cd4894d3888eb962d3f88
#
_cell.length_a   1.000
_cell.length_b   1.000
_cell.length_c   1.000
_cell.angle_alpha   90.00
_cell.angle_beta   90.00
_cell.angle_gamma   90.00
#
_symmetry.space_group_name_H-M   'P 1'
#
loop_
_entity.id
_entity.type
_entity.pdbx_description
1 polymer ?
#
loop_
_entity_poly.entity_id
_entity_poly.type
_entity_poly.pdbx_seq_one_letter_code
_entity_poly.pdbx_strand_id
1 'polypeptide(L)'
;MVIAGISSIFAVLAAVVLASPDCGSAAEIAKSDVSVAYGLLLDGKDKTYGQQVCHIHSRCQLIDDRKTGVEVSVTIDATQRLSGEVSVQCSKPDCTFLNERRSARLEGAVGEDRSRQFELYEGDSAPVMNDLVYRTRTSIGQIFLLFGKQ
;
A
#
# COMPACT_ATOMS: atom_id res chain seq x y z
N MET A 1 -35.30 -70.21 55.63
CA MET A 1 -35.82 -69.73 54.33
C MET A 1 -35.02 -68.53 53.99
N VAL A 2 -34.10 -68.72 53.09
CA VAL A 2 -33.01 -67.81 52.79
C VAL A 2 -33.32 -67.12 51.46
N ILE A 3 -33.31 -65.81 51.47
CA ILE A 3 -33.40 -65.01 50.19
C ILE A 3 -32.11 -64.19 50.04
N ALA A 4 -31.35 -64.54 49.04
CA ALA A 4 -30.14 -63.88 48.72
C ALA A 4 -30.40 -62.58 47.99
N GLY A 5 -29.77 -61.47 48.41
CA GLY A 5 -29.75 -60.15 47.74
C GLY A 5 -28.56 -60.07 46.79
N ILE A 6 -28.85 -59.74 45.54
CA ILE A 6 -27.84 -59.51 44.49
C ILE A 6 -27.50 -58.03 44.47
N SER A 7 -26.27 -57.71 44.87
CA SER A 7 -25.70 -56.36 44.73
C SER A 7 -25.20 -56.10 43.29
N SER A 8 -25.85 -55.24 42.59
CA SER A 8 -25.38 -54.73 41.28
C SER A 8 -24.43 -53.57 41.50
N ILE A 9 -23.19 -53.78 41.09
CA ILE A 9 -22.15 -52.77 41.05
C ILE A 9 -22.23 -52.06 39.68
N PHE A 10 -22.73 -50.82 39.72
CA PHE A 10 -22.64 -49.94 38.52
C PHE A 10 -21.25 -49.34 38.43
N ALA A 11 -20.48 -49.78 37.43
CA ALA A 11 -19.24 -49.15 37.05
C ALA A 11 -19.54 -47.88 36.22
N VAL A 12 -19.27 -46.74 36.80
CA VAL A 12 -19.35 -45.46 36.12
C VAL A 12 -18.05 -45.26 35.32
N LEU A 13 -18.12 -45.43 34.02
CA LEU A 13 -17.03 -45.07 33.11
C LEU A 13 -17.06 -43.53 32.95
N ALA A 14 -16.11 -42.85 33.58
CA ALA A 14 -15.79 -41.45 33.31
C ALA A 14 -15.06 -41.32 32.00
N ALA A 15 -15.74 -40.87 30.95
CA ALA A 15 -15.12 -40.50 29.70
C ALA A 15 -14.39 -39.15 29.89
N VAL A 16 -13.08 -39.18 29.94
CA VAL A 16 -12.22 -38.01 29.91
C VAL A 16 -12.18 -37.50 28.47
N VAL A 17 -12.96 -36.47 28.20
CA VAL A 17 -12.86 -35.73 26.94
C VAL A 17 -11.61 -34.85 26.99
N LEU A 18 -10.56 -35.32 26.36
CA LEU A 18 -9.38 -34.49 26.08
C LEU A 18 -9.78 -33.40 25.10
N ALA A 19 -10.08 -32.21 25.59
CA ALA A 19 -10.23 -31.01 24.80
C ALA A 19 -8.83 -30.67 24.24
N SER A 20 -8.63 -30.94 22.96
CA SER A 20 -7.47 -30.45 22.23
C SER A 20 -7.53 -28.93 22.20
N PRO A 21 -6.45 -28.22 22.59
CA PRO A 21 -6.41 -26.78 22.34
C PRO A 21 -6.32 -26.59 20.82
N ASP A 22 -7.36 -26.00 20.24
CA ASP A 22 -7.32 -25.47 18.88
C ASP A 22 -6.22 -24.41 18.81
N CYS A 23 -5.01 -24.87 18.49
CA CYS A 23 -3.88 -24.03 18.14
C CYS A 23 -4.03 -23.67 16.67
N GLY A 24 -4.84 -22.68 16.34
CA GLY A 24 -5.16 -22.36 14.96
C GLY A 24 -5.86 -21.05 14.73
N SER A 25 -5.66 -20.07 15.59
CA SER A 25 -5.91 -18.71 15.17
C SER A 25 -4.65 -18.19 14.46
N ALA A 26 -4.50 -18.56 13.19
CA ALA A 26 -3.72 -17.75 12.29
C ALA A 26 -4.32 -16.36 12.39
N ALA A 27 -3.61 -15.44 13.02
CA ALA A 27 -3.97 -14.04 13.02
C ALA A 27 -4.08 -13.66 11.54
N GLU A 28 -5.32 -13.55 11.06
CA GLU A 28 -5.64 -12.97 9.80
C GLU A 28 -5.07 -11.55 9.89
N ILE A 29 -3.89 -11.37 9.28
CA ILE A 29 -3.27 -10.05 9.16
C ILE A 29 -4.33 -9.27 8.41
N ALA A 30 -5.09 -8.48 9.14
CA ALA A 30 -6.09 -7.60 8.56
C ALA A 30 -5.34 -6.79 7.50
N LYS A 31 -5.65 -7.04 6.23
CA LYS A 31 -5.18 -6.21 5.13
C LYS A 31 -5.74 -4.84 5.41
N SER A 32 -4.92 -3.99 5.98
CA SER A 32 -5.35 -2.63 6.27
C SER A 32 -5.38 -1.88 4.95
N ASP A 33 -6.58 -1.53 4.54
CA ASP A 33 -6.85 -0.79 3.33
C ASP A 33 -6.65 0.70 3.59
N VAL A 34 -6.01 1.38 2.67
CA VAL A 34 -5.78 2.83 2.75
C VAL A 34 -6.48 3.51 1.60
N SER A 35 -7.33 4.47 1.91
CA SER A 35 -7.91 5.33 0.88
C SER A 35 -6.87 6.36 0.44
N VAL A 36 -6.60 6.43 -0.86
CA VAL A 36 -5.68 7.39 -1.47
C VAL A 36 -6.45 8.25 -2.47
N ALA A 37 -6.62 9.53 -2.15
CA ALA A 37 -7.08 10.50 -3.13
C ALA A 37 -5.86 11.04 -3.89
N TYR A 38 -6.02 11.25 -5.19
CA TYR A 38 -4.94 11.65 -6.06
C TYR A 38 -5.35 12.72 -7.06
N GLY A 39 -4.38 13.50 -7.48
CA GLY A 39 -4.51 14.47 -8.57
C GLY A 39 -3.25 14.51 -9.42
N LEU A 40 -3.42 14.62 -10.73
CA LEU A 40 -2.37 14.83 -11.71
C LEU A 40 -2.65 16.14 -12.44
N LEU A 41 -1.71 17.06 -12.39
CA LEU A 41 -1.72 18.33 -13.11
C LEU A 41 -0.55 18.29 -14.08
N LEU A 42 -0.83 18.29 -15.37
CA LEU A 42 0.18 18.40 -16.42
C LEU A 42 0.01 19.70 -17.16
N ASP A 43 1.12 20.33 -17.54
CA ASP A 43 1.11 21.60 -18.25
C ASP A 43 0.40 21.45 -19.60
N GLY A 44 -0.62 22.30 -19.81
CA GLY A 44 -1.41 22.31 -21.04
C GLY A 44 -2.32 21.10 -21.25
N LYS A 45 -2.56 20.28 -20.22
CA LYS A 45 -3.47 19.13 -20.26
C LYS A 45 -4.63 19.29 -19.27
N ASP A 46 -5.66 18.49 -19.48
CA ASP A 46 -6.76 18.37 -18.52
C ASP A 46 -6.29 17.77 -17.20
N LYS A 47 -6.90 18.21 -16.11
CA LYS A 47 -6.60 17.69 -14.78
C LYS A 47 -7.22 16.31 -14.61
N THR A 48 -6.45 15.35 -14.12
CA THR A 48 -6.93 14.01 -13.74
C THR A 48 -6.94 13.92 -12.22
N TYR A 49 -8.04 13.47 -11.63
CA TYR A 49 -8.16 13.26 -10.18
C TYR A 49 -9.10 12.11 -9.87
N GLY A 50 -8.94 11.53 -8.68
CA GLY A 50 -9.79 10.45 -8.23
C GLY A 50 -9.43 9.97 -6.83
N GLN A 51 -10.02 8.85 -6.47
CA GLN A 51 -9.78 8.18 -5.19
C GLN A 51 -9.77 6.67 -5.41
N GLN A 52 -8.84 5.98 -4.76
CA GLN A 52 -8.65 4.54 -4.84
C GLN A 52 -8.41 3.96 -3.45
N VAL A 53 -8.92 2.76 -3.19
CA VAL A 53 -8.57 1.98 -2.01
C VAL A 53 -7.38 1.10 -2.35
N CYS A 54 -6.30 1.25 -1.60
CA CYS A 54 -5.04 0.56 -1.80
C CYS A 54 -4.76 -0.40 -0.64
N HIS A 55 -4.32 -1.60 -0.94
CA HIS A 55 -3.87 -2.57 0.07
C HIS A 55 -2.41 -2.33 0.42
N ILE A 56 -2.09 -2.37 1.72
CA ILE A 56 -0.70 -2.28 2.19
C ILE A 56 0.14 -3.42 1.61
N HIS A 57 1.40 -3.13 1.32
CA HIS A 57 2.38 -4.03 0.69
C HIS A 57 1.99 -4.53 -0.71
N SER A 58 1.04 -3.86 -1.36
CA SER A 58 0.65 -4.17 -2.74
C SER A 58 0.77 -2.94 -3.62
N ARG A 59 1.15 -3.16 -4.88
CA ARG A 59 1.14 -2.08 -5.87
C ARG A 59 -0.30 -1.70 -6.17
N CYS A 60 -0.61 -0.42 -6.03
CA CYS A 60 -1.91 0.17 -6.27
C CYS A 60 -1.82 1.14 -7.45
N GLN A 61 -2.54 0.86 -8.51
CA GLN A 61 -2.60 1.73 -9.69
C GLN A 61 -3.58 2.86 -9.39
N LEU A 62 -3.09 4.10 -9.37
CA LEU A 62 -3.90 5.29 -9.12
C LEU A 62 -4.37 5.92 -10.42
N ILE A 63 -3.47 6.08 -11.39
CA ILE A 63 -3.74 6.72 -12.67
C ILE A 63 -3.25 5.81 -13.78
N ASP A 64 -4.11 5.56 -14.76
CA ASP A 64 -3.81 4.94 -16.04
C ASP A 64 -4.53 5.79 -17.09
N ASP A 65 -3.93 6.92 -17.43
CA ASP A 65 -4.54 7.87 -18.35
C ASP A 65 -3.90 7.78 -19.74
N ARG A 66 -4.58 7.07 -20.61
CA ARG A 66 -4.16 6.89 -22.00
C ARG A 66 -4.11 8.19 -22.81
N LYS A 67 -4.85 9.23 -22.41
CA LYS A 67 -4.86 10.52 -23.11
C LYS A 67 -3.60 11.32 -22.82
N THR A 68 -3.16 11.31 -21.58
CA THR A 68 -1.93 11.97 -21.17
C THR A 68 -0.71 11.07 -21.35
N GLY A 69 -0.92 9.75 -21.41
CA GLY A 69 0.13 8.74 -21.47
C GLY A 69 0.89 8.61 -20.15
N VAL A 70 0.29 9.01 -19.02
CA VAL A 70 0.89 8.95 -17.69
C VAL A 70 0.21 7.89 -16.85
N GLU A 71 1.02 6.99 -16.31
CA GLU A 71 0.63 6.00 -15.33
C GLU A 71 1.27 6.33 -13.99
N VAL A 72 0.48 6.29 -12.91
CA VAL A 72 0.96 6.51 -11.54
C VAL A 72 0.52 5.36 -10.66
N SER A 73 1.45 4.77 -9.94
CA SER A 73 1.16 3.74 -8.95
C SER A 73 1.86 4.04 -7.63
N VAL A 74 1.31 3.48 -6.55
CA VAL A 74 1.85 3.61 -5.20
C VAL A 74 1.95 2.24 -4.54
N THR A 75 3.01 2.03 -3.77
CA THR A 75 3.12 0.94 -2.81
C THR A 75 3.24 1.54 -1.42
N ILE A 76 2.38 1.12 -0.50
CA ILE A 76 2.34 1.62 0.88
C ILE A 76 2.85 0.51 1.79
N ASP A 77 3.92 0.77 2.53
CA ASP A 77 4.54 -0.22 3.41
C ASP A 77 4.04 -0.12 4.84
N ALA A 78 3.77 1.10 5.32
CA ALA A 78 3.24 1.35 6.64
C ALA A 78 2.37 2.61 6.68
N THR A 79 1.40 2.64 7.60
CA THR A 79 0.41 3.71 7.74
C THR A 79 0.54 4.54 9.01
N GLN A 80 1.06 3.98 10.10
CA GLN A 80 1.29 4.76 11.33
C GLN A 80 2.31 5.88 11.08
N ARG A 81 3.40 5.54 10.43
CA ARG A 81 4.32 6.48 9.82
C ARG A 81 4.30 6.16 8.32
N LEU A 82 3.67 7.04 7.55
CA LEU A 82 3.52 6.81 6.11
C LEU A 82 4.88 6.50 5.49
N SER A 83 5.02 5.32 4.95
CA SER A 83 6.20 4.90 4.19
C SER A 83 5.78 4.10 2.97
N GLY A 84 6.60 4.12 1.94
CA GLY A 84 6.33 3.44 0.70
C GLY A 84 7.07 4.05 -0.49
N GLU A 85 6.53 3.82 -1.66
CA GLU A 85 7.09 4.31 -2.91
C GLU A 85 5.98 4.76 -3.86
N VAL A 86 6.18 5.89 -4.52
CA VAL A 86 5.37 6.31 -5.67
C VAL A 86 6.17 6.07 -6.94
N SER A 87 5.54 5.53 -7.97
CA SER A 87 6.16 5.26 -9.26
C SER A 87 5.38 5.94 -10.37
N VAL A 88 6.09 6.48 -11.36
CA VAL A 88 5.52 7.09 -12.55
C VAL A 88 6.06 6.44 -13.81
N GLN A 89 5.21 6.31 -14.80
CA GLN A 89 5.58 5.91 -16.15
C GLN A 89 4.89 6.83 -17.14
N CYS A 90 5.66 7.41 -18.07
CA CYS A 90 5.13 8.26 -19.13
C CYS A 90 5.47 7.64 -20.48
N SER A 91 4.51 7.67 -21.41
CA SER A 91 4.71 7.08 -22.73
C SER A 91 5.44 8.03 -23.68
N LYS A 92 5.11 9.34 -23.66
CA LYS A 92 5.78 10.41 -24.44
C LYS A 92 5.35 11.79 -23.95
N PRO A 93 6.28 12.70 -23.61
CA PRO A 93 7.71 12.42 -23.41
C PRO A 93 7.95 11.56 -22.19
N ASP A 94 9.12 10.93 -22.10
CA ASP A 94 9.53 10.27 -20.88
C ASP A 94 9.56 11.24 -19.71
N CYS A 95 9.24 10.75 -18.52
CA CYS A 95 9.21 11.56 -17.32
C CYS A 95 9.85 10.87 -16.12
N THR A 96 10.35 11.69 -15.20
CA THR A 96 10.93 11.26 -13.94
C THR A 96 10.64 12.26 -12.84
N PHE A 97 10.89 11.88 -11.60
CA PHE A 97 10.91 12.78 -10.47
C PHE A 97 12.21 13.59 -10.41
N LEU A 98 12.32 14.49 -9.44
CA LEU A 98 13.49 15.35 -9.23
C LEU A 98 14.79 14.53 -9.07
N ASN A 99 14.71 13.34 -8.49
CA ASN A 99 15.84 12.43 -8.31
C ASN A 99 16.29 11.69 -9.59
N GLU A 100 15.78 12.11 -10.75
CA GLU A 100 16.02 11.48 -12.07
C GLU A 100 15.62 10.00 -12.16
N ARG A 101 14.71 9.56 -11.26
CA ARG A 101 14.17 8.21 -11.24
C ARG A 101 12.68 8.22 -11.53
N ARG A 102 12.18 7.09 -11.97
CA ARG A 102 10.74 6.85 -12.13
C ARG A 102 10.05 6.47 -10.84
N SER A 103 10.79 6.46 -9.74
CA SER A 103 10.23 6.23 -8.41
C SER A 103 10.76 7.24 -7.40
N ALA A 104 9.91 7.56 -6.41
CA ALA A 104 10.24 8.43 -5.29
C ALA A 104 9.70 7.83 -4.00
N ARG A 105 10.42 8.03 -2.90
CA ARG A 105 10.00 7.54 -1.59
C ARG A 105 8.82 8.34 -1.06
N LEU A 106 7.88 7.61 -0.47
CA LEU A 106 6.84 8.14 0.39
C LEU A 106 7.38 8.12 1.82
N GLU A 107 7.81 9.27 2.31
CA GLU A 107 8.22 9.42 3.70
C GLU A 107 7.31 10.43 4.38
N GLY A 108 6.71 10.05 5.50
CA GLY A 108 5.78 10.88 6.23
C GLY A 108 6.23 11.17 7.64
N ALA A 109 6.09 12.43 8.07
CA ALA A 109 6.11 12.74 9.49
C ALA A 109 4.92 12.06 10.19
N VAL A 110 5.11 11.67 11.44
CA VAL A 110 4.01 11.29 12.33
C VAL A 110 3.18 12.55 12.55
N GLY A 111 1.94 12.58 12.09
CA GLY A 111 1.08 13.76 12.27
C GLY A 111 -0.07 13.86 11.27
N GLU A 112 -0.69 15.01 11.22
CA GLU A 112 -1.94 15.25 10.50
C GLU A 112 -1.75 15.42 8.99
N ASP A 113 -0.56 15.83 8.53
CA ASP A 113 -0.32 16.05 7.11
C ASP A 113 0.03 14.75 6.40
N ARG A 114 -0.99 14.17 5.77
CA ARG A 114 -0.89 12.98 4.92
C ARG A 114 -0.87 13.31 3.44
N SER A 115 -0.69 14.57 3.09
CA SER A 115 -0.53 15.01 1.71
C SER A 115 0.91 14.89 1.24
N ARG A 116 1.10 14.56 -0.02
CA ARG A 116 2.39 14.53 -0.71
C ARG A 116 2.24 15.11 -2.09
N GLN A 117 3.26 15.87 -2.46
CA GLN A 117 3.36 16.48 -3.78
C GLN A 117 4.68 16.08 -4.42
N PHE A 118 4.63 15.70 -5.68
CA PHE A 118 5.78 15.31 -6.47
C PHE A 118 5.76 16.07 -7.78
N GLU A 119 6.85 16.74 -8.10
CA GLU A 119 7.04 17.36 -9.41
C GLU A 119 7.52 16.33 -10.42
N LEU A 120 7.00 16.43 -11.62
CA LEU A 120 7.38 15.64 -12.78
C LEU A 120 8.22 16.47 -13.73
N TYR A 121 9.29 15.89 -14.19
CA TYR A 121 10.23 16.50 -15.11
C TYR A 121 10.34 15.69 -16.37
N GLU A 122 10.48 16.37 -17.50
CA GLU A 122 10.77 15.74 -18.79
C GLU A 122 12.16 15.07 -18.77
N GLY A 123 12.25 13.89 -19.36
CA GLY A 123 13.49 13.14 -19.59
C GLY A 123 13.50 11.77 -18.98
N ASP A 124 14.38 10.95 -19.52
CA ASP A 124 14.63 9.58 -19.07
C ASP A 124 15.27 9.53 -17.69
N SER A 125 15.11 8.38 -17.03
CA SER A 125 15.89 8.08 -15.84
C SER A 125 17.37 8.02 -16.19
N ALA A 126 18.15 8.93 -15.63
CA ALA A 126 19.59 8.89 -15.82
C ALA A 126 20.21 7.69 -15.07
N PRO A 127 21.21 7.01 -15.66
CA PRO A 127 22.05 6.12 -14.88
C PRO A 127 22.74 6.93 -13.78
N VAL A 128 22.90 6.33 -12.60
CA VAL A 128 23.60 6.97 -11.48
C VAL A 128 25.03 7.28 -11.93
N MET A 129 25.26 8.50 -12.39
CA MET A 129 26.59 9.02 -12.67
C MET A 129 27.06 9.82 -11.46
N ASN A 130 28.31 9.58 -11.03
CA ASN A 130 28.92 10.29 -9.92
C ASN A 130 29.26 11.75 -10.22
N ASP A 131 28.98 12.22 -11.42
CA ASP A 131 29.26 13.60 -11.81
C ASP A 131 28.06 14.50 -11.47
N LEU A 132 28.30 15.45 -10.57
CA LEU A 132 27.38 16.53 -10.21
C LEU A 132 27.22 17.51 -11.40
N VAL A 133 26.61 17.07 -12.46
CA VAL A 133 26.22 17.96 -13.57
C VAL A 133 24.83 18.52 -13.24
N TYR A 134 24.78 19.79 -12.90
CA TYR A 134 23.53 20.51 -12.70
C TYR A 134 22.84 20.66 -14.07
N ARG A 135 21.87 19.83 -14.37
CA ARG A 135 21.04 19.97 -15.56
C ARG A 135 19.75 20.69 -15.18
N THR A 136 19.47 21.82 -15.84
CA THR A 136 18.15 22.43 -15.78
C THR A 136 17.16 21.48 -16.46
N ARG A 137 16.13 21.05 -15.73
CA ARG A 137 15.10 20.15 -16.25
C ARG A 137 13.79 20.90 -16.36
N THR A 138 13.04 20.64 -17.41
CA THR A 138 11.74 21.23 -17.62
C THR A 138 10.72 20.49 -16.75
N SER A 139 10.08 21.20 -15.83
CA SER A 139 8.90 20.66 -15.13
C SER A 139 7.76 20.53 -16.14
N ILE A 140 7.08 19.40 -16.12
CA ILE A 140 5.93 19.12 -16.99
C ILE A 140 4.63 18.93 -16.21
N GLY A 141 4.70 18.97 -14.88
CA GLY A 141 3.50 18.86 -14.04
C GLY A 141 3.77 18.36 -12.63
N GLN A 142 2.68 18.01 -11.93
CA GLN A 142 2.72 17.64 -10.52
C GLN A 142 1.72 16.52 -10.21
N ILE A 143 2.09 15.65 -9.28
CA ILE A 143 1.25 14.62 -8.68
C ILE A 143 0.96 15.02 -7.23
N PHE A 144 -0.31 14.97 -6.85
CA PHE A 144 -0.76 15.16 -5.48
C PHE A 144 -1.35 13.86 -4.96
N LEU A 145 -0.96 13.47 -3.77
CA LEU A 145 -1.48 12.29 -3.08
C LEU A 145 -1.96 12.70 -1.69
N LEU A 146 -3.14 12.26 -1.31
CA LEU A 146 -3.69 12.43 0.03
C LEU A 146 -4.12 11.07 0.59
N PHE A 147 -3.50 10.66 1.68
CA PHE A 147 -3.75 9.37 2.31
C PHE A 147 -4.79 9.51 3.42
N GLY A 148 -5.88 8.75 3.32
CA GLY A 148 -6.94 8.72 4.33
C GLY A 148 -6.46 8.23 5.69
N LYS A 149 -7.13 8.69 6.76
CA LYS A 149 -6.96 8.12 8.10
C LYS A 149 -7.60 6.73 8.11
N GLN A 150 -6.95 5.79 8.76
CA GLN A 150 -7.54 4.50 9.17
C GLN A 150 -8.40 4.71 10.40
#